data_109f6fd3d6f6c5862ab93697b6844b81
#
_entry.id   109f6fd3d6f6c5862ab93697b6844b81
#
_cell.length_a   1.000
_cell.length_b   1.000
_cell.length_c   1.000
_cell.angle_alpha   90.00
_cell.angle_beta   90.00
_cell.angle_gamma   90.00
#
_symmetry.space_group_name_H-M   'P 1'
#
loop_
_entity.id
_entity.type
_entity.pdbx_description
1 polymer ?
#
loop_
_entity_poly.entity_id
_entity_poly.type
_entity_poly.pdbx_seq_one_letter_code
_entity_poly.pdbx_strand_id
1 'polypeptide(L)'
;MDAVDRLLLAELQADARLSYNELSRRVNLSPPAVAERVRRLEADGVITGYHAHLDPAKAGAAVMALVTVRCYGPRCVLRDPEVAHWPEVFQLHRVTGGACCVLLVGVPDMPAFERLTDRLGGYGQPTSSMILSSPVPWRAIRAS
;
A
#
# COMPACT_ATOMS: atom_id res chain seq x y z
N MET A 1 4.57 -20.63 -10.32
CA MET A 1 4.34 -19.46 -11.21
C MET A 1 5.23 -19.63 -12.44
N ASP A 2 4.64 -19.67 -13.64
CA ASP A 2 5.35 -19.84 -14.90
C ASP A 2 5.53 -18.52 -15.68
N ALA A 3 6.10 -18.57 -16.89
CA ALA A 3 6.34 -17.38 -17.70
C ALA A 3 5.04 -16.64 -18.09
N VAL A 4 3.96 -17.39 -18.31
CA VAL A 4 2.65 -16.82 -18.66
C VAL A 4 2.03 -16.13 -17.45
N ASP A 5 2.14 -16.71 -16.25
CA ASP A 5 1.67 -16.10 -15.02
C ASP A 5 2.39 -14.74 -14.78
N ARG A 6 3.69 -14.67 -15.03
CA ARG A 6 4.46 -13.42 -14.94
C ARG A 6 4.00 -12.36 -15.94
N LEU A 7 3.68 -12.77 -17.17
CA LEU A 7 3.12 -11.84 -18.17
C LEU A 7 1.73 -11.34 -17.73
N LEU A 8 0.85 -12.22 -17.26
CA LEU A 8 -0.47 -11.82 -16.74
C LEU A 8 -0.35 -10.82 -15.59
N LEU A 9 0.57 -11.06 -14.65
CA LEU A 9 0.83 -10.13 -13.54
C LEU A 9 1.37 -8.79 -14.01
N ALA A 10 2.23 -8.76 -15.01
CA ALA A 10 2.75 -7.52 -15.59
C ALA A 10 1.64 -6.70 -16.26
N GLU A 11 0.78 -7.34 -17.04
CA GLU A 11 -0.35 -6.71 -17.71
C GLU A 11 -1.38 -6.17 -16.69
N LEU A 12 -1.74 -6.96 -15.68
CA LEU A 12 -2.68 -6.56 -14.63
C LEU A 12 -2.13 -5.45 -13.73
N GLN A 13 -0.83 -5.40 -13.48
CA GLN A 13 -0.21 -4.29 -12.77
C GLN A 13 -0.16 -3.00 -13.61
N ALA A 14 -0.09 -3.11 -14.95
CA ALA A 14 -0.14 -1.96 -15.84
C ALA A 14 -1.58 -1.44 -15.99
N ASP A 15 -2.55 -2.32 -16.13
CA ASP A 15 -3.98 -1.99 -16.19
C ASP A 15 -4.83 -3.11 -15.59
N ALA A 16 -5.28 -2.91 -14.36
CA ALA A 16 -6.15 -3.85 -13.64
C ALA A 16 -7.58 -3.97 -14.22
N ARG A 17 -7.94 -3.14 -15.20
CA ARG A 17 -9.28 -3.14 -15.83
C ARG A 17 -9.35 -3.99 -17.10
N LEU A 18 -8.23 -4.60 -17.51
CA LEU A 18 -8.21 -5.49 -18.67
C LEU A 18 -9.18 -6.67 -18.49
N SER A 19 -10.05 -6.88 -19.48
CA SER A 19 -10.90 -8.06 -19.54
C SER A 19 -10.08 -9.32 -19.82
N TYR A 20 -10.62 -10.49 -19.46
CA TYR A 20 -9.98 -11.76 -19.81
C TYR A 20 -9.82 -11.97 -21.33
N ASN A 21 -10.69 -11.37 -22.14
CA ASN A 21 -10.57 -11.36 -23.60
C ASN A 21 -9.37 -10.52 -24.08
N GLU A 22 -9.08 -9.40 -23.43
CA GLU A 22 -7.92 -8.58 -23.75
C GLU A 22 -6.62 -9.23 -23.28
N LEU A 23 -6.61 -9.72 -22.04
CA LEU A 23 -5.47 -10.47 -21.49
C LEU A 23 -5.13 -11.69 -22.36
N SER A 24 -6.16 -12.45 -22.81
CA SER A 24 -5.96 -13.65 -23.64
C SER A 24 -5.19 -13.36 -24.92
N ARG A 25 -5.50 -12.24 -25.56
CA ARG A 25 -4.78 -11.79 -26.78
C ARG A 25 -3.32 -11.40 -26.49
N ARG A 26 -3.04 -10.80 -25.33
CA ARG A 26 -1.69 -10.36 -24.94
C ARG A 26 -0.78 -11.51 -24.54
N VAL A 27 -1.35 -12.56 -23.92
CA VAL A 27 -0.57 -13.72 -23.45
C VAL A 27 -0.72 -14.96 -24.35
N ASN A 28 -1.44 -14.85 -25.48
CA ASN A 28 -1.68 -15.91 -26.45
C ASN A 28 -2.29 -17.18 -25.83
N LEU A 29 -3.35 -17.01 -25.05
CA LEU A 29 -4.15 -18.08 -24.45
C LEU A 29 -5.63 -17.87 -24.73
N SER A 30 -6.47 -18.89 -24.46
CA SER A 30 -7.93 -18.72 -24.46
C SER A 30 -8.41 -17.97 -23.25
N PRO A 31 -9.53 -17.18 -23.34
CA PRO A 31 -10.07 -16.47 -22.18
C PRO A 31 -10.38 -17.36 -20.96
N PRO A 32 -10.93 -18.60 -21.11
CA PRO A 32 -11.10 -19.50 -19.98
C PRO A 32 -9.77 -19.90 -19.30
N ALA A 33 -8.71 -20.13 -20.09
CA ALA A 33 -7.40 -20.45 -19.54
C ALA A 33 -6.78 -19.27 -18.77
N VAL A 34 -6.98 -18.05 -19.24
CA VAL A 34 -6.59 -16.83 -18.53
C VAL A 34 -7.37 -16.71 -17.21
N ALA A 35 -8.70 -16.86 -17.26
CA ALA A 35 -9.54 -16.76 -16.07
C ALA A 35 -9.14 -17.78 -14.99
N GLU A 36 -8.81 -19.01 -15.39
CA GLU A 36 -8.35 -20.04 -14.45
C GLU A 36 -7.01 -19.69 -13.81
N ARG A 37 -6.05 -19.17 -14.59
CA ARG A 37 -4.76 -18.76 -14.08
C ARG A 37 -4.87 -17.57 -13.11
N VAL A 38 -5.68 -16.57 -13.45
CA VAL A 38 -5.91 -15.40 -12.57
C VAL A 38 -6.53 -15.85 -11.25
N ARG A 39 -7.59 -16.70 -11.29
CA ARG A 39 -8.21 -17.23 -10.06
C ARG A 39 -7.21 -18.00 -9.19
N ARG A 40 -6.31 -18.78 -9.79
CA ARG A 40 -5.26 -19.47 -9.05
C ARG A 40 -4.29 -18.47 -8.41
N LEU A 41 -3.83 -17.43 -9.13
CA LEU A 41 -2.96 -16.40 -8.58
C LEU A 41 -3.62 -15.62 -7.44
N GLU A 42 -4.93 -15.42 -7.47
CA GLU A 42 -5.72 -14.85 -6.39
C GLU A 42 -5.81 -15.82 -5.20
N ALA A 43 -6.14 -17.09 -5.46
CA ALA A 43 -6.26 -18.12 -4.41
C ALA A 43 -4.93 -18.38 -3.70
N ASP A 44 -3.82 -18.35 -4.44
CA ASP A 44 -2.46 -18.49 -3.90
C ASP A 44 -1.96 -17.21 -3.19
N GLY A 45 -2.75 -16.13 -3.16
CA GLY A 45 -2.40 -14.86 -2.53
C GLY A 45 -1.29 -14.08 -3.26
N VAL A 46 -0.97 -14.43 -4.51
CA VAL A 46 -0.03 -13.66 -5.35
C VAL A 46 -0.66 -12.34 -5.77
N ILE A 47 -1.94 -12.37 -6.16
CA ILE A 47 -2.77 -11.18 -6.35
C ILE A 47 -3.55 -10.98 -5.06
N THR A 48 -3.25 -9.90 -4.34
CA THR A 48 -3.89 -9.57 -3.06
C THR A 48 -5.05 -8.60 -3.20
N GLY A 49 -5.27 -8.04 -4.39
CA GLY A 49 -6.35 -7.10 -4.68
C GLY A 49 -6.08 -6.25 -5.91
N TYR A 50 -7.10 -5.48 -6.28
CA TYR A 50 -7.07 -4.54 -7.40
C TYR A 50 -7.46 -3.16 -6.87
N HIS A 51 -6.59 -2.17 -7.06
CA HIS A 51 -6.79 -0.84 -6.49
C HIS A 51 -6.54 0.25 -7.53
N ALA A 52 -7.36 1.30 -7.49
CA ALA A 52 -7.07 2.51 -8.23
C ALA A 52 -5.97 3.31 -7.52
N HIS A 53 -4.98 3.79 -8.27
CA HIS A 53 -4.02 4.76 -7.76
C HIS A 53 -4.63 6.16 -7.82
N LEU A 54 -4.69 6.83 -6.69
CA LEU A 54 -5.20 8.20 -6.57
C LEU A 54 -4.04 9.17 -6.34
N ASP A 55 -4.22 10.40 -6.83
CA ASP A 55 -3.41 11.54 -6.40
C ASP A 55 -3.83 11.91 -4.96
N PRO A 56 -2.96 11.76 -3.95
CA PRO A 56 -3.35 12.00 -2.56
C PRO A 56 -3.83 13.42 -2.31
N ALA A 57 -3.18 14.41 -2.91
CA ALA A 57 -3.55 15.81 -2.72
C ALA A 57 -4.95 16.11 -3.26
N LYS A 58 -5.29 15.55 -4.44
CA LYS A 58 -6.63 15.68 -5.03
C LYS A 58 -7.68 14.85 -4.29
N ALA A 59 -7.27 13.79 -3.61
CA ALA A 59 -8.14 12.96 -2.79
C ALA A 59 -8.31 13.48 -1.34
N GLY A 60 -7.76 14.65 -1.02
CA GLY A 60 -7.93 15.29 0.28
C GLY A 60 -6.79 15.04 1.29
N ALA A 61 -5.69 14.41 0.87
CA ALA A 61 -4.50 14.19 1.68
C ALA A 61 -3.34 15.04 1.15
N ALA A 62 -3.48 16.38 1.27
CA ALA A 62 -2.51 17.33 0.75
C ALA A 62 -1.15 17.31 1.49
N VAL A 63 -1.17 16.88 2.75
CA VAL A 63 0.04 16.75 3.59
C VAL A 63 0.32 15.27 3.79
N MET A 64 1.45 14.80 3.24
CA MET A 64 1.91 13.41 3.35
C MET A 64 3.19 13.32 4.16
N ALA A 65 3.31 12.32 5.01
CA ALA A 65 4.51 12.09 5.81
C ALA A 65 4.79 10.60 6.05
N LEU A 66 6.07 10.30 6.26
CA LEU A 66 6.51 9.07 6.91
C LEU A 66 6.70 9.38 8.40
N VAL A 67 6.02 8.63 9.27
CA VAL A 67 6.15 8.77 10.71
C VAL A 67 6.68 7.48 11.30
N THR A 68 7.87 7.54 11.88
CA THR A 68 8.41 6.42 12.67
C THR A 68 8.02 6.60 14.13
N VAL A 69 7.69 5.48 14.80
CA VAL A 69 7.35 5.52 16.23
C VAL A 69 8.22 4.53 16.99
N ARG A 70 8.87 5.04 18.06
CA ARG A 70 9.50 4.21 19.07
C ARG A 70 8.53 4.06 20.23
N CYS A 71 7.89 2.89 20.34
CA CYS A 71 6.85 2.65 21.35
C CYS A 71 7.39 2.63 22.77
N TYR A 72 6.58 3.07 23.74
CA TYR A 72 6.84 3.03 25.18
C TYR A 72 6.29 1.71 25.78
N GLY A 73 7.07 0.63 25.73
CA GLY A 73 6.71 -0.61 26.41
C GLY A 73 5.43 -1.29 25.89
N PRO A 74 4.45 -1.61 26.76
CA PRO A 74 3.30 -2.43 26.38
C PRO A 74 2.31 -1.72 25.43
N ARG A 75 2.19 -0.40 25.51
CA ARG A 75 1.40 0.39 24.54
C ARG A 75 2.23 0.59 23.28
N CYS A 76 1.78 0.00 22.20
CA CYS A 76 2.45 0.11 20.91
C CYS A 76 1.40 0.24 19.80
N VAL A 77 1.64 1.13 18.87
CA VAL A 77 0.83 1.34 17.65
C VAL A 77 0.48 0.01 16.96
N LEU A 78 1.44 -0.92 16.89
CA LEU A 78 1.27 -2.23 16.26
C LEU A 78 0.33 -3.20 17.01
N ARG A 79 -0.01 -2.91 18.26
CA ARG A 79 -0.85 -3.76 19.12
C ARG A 79 -2.25 -3.22 19.31
N ASP A 80 -2.48 -1.98 18.88
CA ASP A 80 -3.80 -1.35 18.97
C ASP A 80 -4.52 -1.51 17.63
N PRO A 81 -5.57 -2.35 17.56
CA PRO A 81 -6.32 -2.60 16.34
C PRO A 81 -7.01 -1.33 15.82
N GLU A 82 -7.31 -0.35 16.68
CA GLU A 82 -7.95 0.90 16.28
C GLU A 82 -7.06 1.72 15.33
N VAL A 83 -5.75 1.66 15.49
CA VAL A 83 -4.80 2.41 14.63
C VAL A 83 -4.91 2.00 13.16
N ALA A 84 -5.17 0.72 12.90
CA ALA A 84 -5.37 0.20 11.55
C ALA A 84 -6.62 0.78 10.85
N HIS A 85 -7.56 1.35 11.63
CA HIS A 85 -8.79 1.97 11.13
C HIS A 85 -8.72 3.50 11.08
N TRP A 86 -7.59 4.11 11.44
CA TRP A 86 -7.44 5.56 11.33
C TRP A 86 -7.37 5.96 9.86
N PRO A 87 -8.27 6.82 9.36
CA PRO A 87 -8.34 7.16 7.94
C PRO A 87 -7.09 7.89 7.44
N GLU A 88 -6.32 8.48 8.34
CA GLU A 88 -5.07 9.15 8.03
C GLU A 88 -3.90 8.17 7.80
N VAL A 89 -4.05 6.89 8.19
CA VAL A 89 -3.01 5.86 8.07
C VAL A 89 -3.20 5.06 6.79
N PHE A 90 -2.34 5.28 5.81
CA PHE A 90 -2.38 4.56 4.53
C PHE A 90 -1.59 3.26 4.57
N GLN A 91 -0.49 3.24 5.33
CA GLN A 91 0.32 2.04 5.55
C GLN A 91 0.87 2.04 6.97
N LEU A 92 0.99 0.86 7.55
CA LEU A 92 1.63 0.64 8.85
C LEU A 92 2.52 -0.60 8.75
N HIS A 93 3.80 -0.41 8.95
CA HIS A 93 4.80 -1.48 8.86
C HIS A 93 5.56 -1.64 10.17
N ARG A 94 5.74 -2.90 10.60
CA ARG A 94 6.73 -3.23 11.62
C ARG A 94 8.10 -3.20 10.96
N VAL A 95 9.06 -2.53 11.60
CA VAL A 95 10.43 -2.39 11.08
C VAL A 95 11.47 -2.86 12.07
N THR A 96 12.66 -3.14 11.57
CA THR A 96 13.85 -3.39 12.38
C THR A 96 14.58 -2.08 12.66
N GLY A 97 15.42 -2.04 13.71
CA GLY A 97 16.23 -0.87 14.05
C GLY A 97 15.70 -0.10 15.26
N GLY A 98 15.91 1.20 15.30
CA GLY A 98 15.61 2.04 16.46
C GLY A 98 14.13 2.38 16.66
N ALA A 99 13.29 2.23 15.63
CA ALA A 99 11.85 2.41 15.70
C ALA A 99 11.12 1.07 15.72
N CYS A 100 9.90 1.04 16.30
CA CYS A 100 9.05 -0.16 16.27
C CYS A 100 8.27 -0.29 14.98
N CYS A 101 7.86 0.84 14.42
CA CYS A 101 7.06 0.87 13.20
C CYS A 101 7.31 2.15 12.40
N VAL A 102 6.89 2.11 11.14
CA VAL A 102 6.77 3.26 10.24
C VAL A 102 5.36 3.30 9.67
N LEU A 103 4.78 4.49 9.63
CA LEU A 103 3.49 4.77 9.03
C LEU A 103 3.69 5.67 7.81
N LEU A 104 2.98 5.37 6.72
CA LEU A 104 2.70 6.35 5.67
C LEU A 104 1.36 6.98 6.01
N VAL A 105 1.35 8.28 6.24
CA VAL A 105 0.15 9.02 6.64
C VAL A 105 -0.16 10.14 5.66
N GLY A 106 -1.45 10.46 5.55
CA GLY A 106 -1.94 11.56 4.73
C GLY A 106 -3.09 12.30 5.42
N VAL A 107 -3.01 13.62 5.44
CA VAL A 107 -3.96 14.52 6.10
C VAL A 107 -4.22 15.75 5.23
N PRO A 108 -5.36 16.46 5.42
CA PRO A 108 -5.70 17.60 4.59
C PRO A 108 -4.79 18.82 4.82
N ASP A 109 -4.31 19.03 6.06
CA ASP A 109 -3.57 20.21 6.44
C ASP A 109 -2.62 19.97 7.62
N MET A 110 -1.81 20.96 7.97
CA MET A 110 -0.87 20.89 9.10
C MET A 110 -1.54 20.79 10.46
N PRO A 111 -2.66 21.48 10.77
CA PRO A 111 -3.38 21.27 12.02
C PRO A 111 -3.90 19.82 12.20
N ALA A 112 -4.33 19.17 11.12
CA ALA A 112 -4.70 17.75 11.16
C ALA A 112 -3.48 16.85 11.39
N PHE A 113 -2.33 17.20 10.82
CA PHE A 113 -1.06 16.50 11.06
C PHE A 113 -0.60 16.62 12.53
N GLU A 114 -0.70 17.80 13.11
CA GLU A 114 -0.40 18.03 14.53
C GLU A 114 -1.25 17.13 15.43
N ARG A 115 -2.57 17.11 15.22
CA ARG A 115 -3.47 16.21 15.97
C ARG A 115 -3.11 14.72 15.83
N LEU A 116 -2.71 14.31 14.63
CA LEU A 116 -2.28 12.93 14.39
C LEU A 116 -0.99 12.60 15.16
N THR A 117 0.00 13.49 15.13
CA THR A 117 1.27 13.28 15.85
C THR A 117 1.07 13.28 17.36
N ASP A 118 0.18 14.11 17.90
CA ASP A 118 -0.20 14.09 19.31
C ASP A 118 -0.85 12.76 19.71
N ARG A 119 -1.74 12.21 18.88
CA ARG A 119 -2.32 10.87 19.10
C ARG A 119 -1.24 9.79 19.11
N LEU A 120 -0.31 9.83 18.16
CA LEU A 120 0.82 8.90 18.09
C LEU A 120 1.77 9.04 19.30
N GLY A 121 1.90 10.26 19.85
CA GLY A 121 2.64 10.53 21.08
C GLY A 121 2.15 9.74 22.29
N GLY A 122 0.88 9.35 22.31
CA GLY A 122 0.30 8.46 23.34
C GLY A 122 0.83 7.02 23.31
N TYR A 123 1.45 6.58 22.22
CA TYR A 123 2.03 5.25 22.06
C TYR A 123 3.54 5.22 22.17
N GLY A 124 4.21 6.34 21.93
CA GLY A 124 5.66 6.36 21.87
C GLY A 124 6.20 7.72 21.47
N GLN A 125 7.42 7.72 20.99
CA GLN A 125 8.07 8.90 20.45
C GLN A 125 7.94 8.88 18.91
N PRO A 126 7.07 9.72 18.31
CA PRO A 126 6.98 9.87 16.88
C PRO A 126 8.14 10.74 16.34
N THR A 127 8.62 10.38 15.16
CA THR A 127 9.54 11.21 14.37
C THR A 127 9.01 11.27 12.96
N SER A 128 8.75 12.48 12.45
CA SER A 128 8.09 12.71 11.17
C SER A 128 9.06 13.20 10.11
N SER A 129 8.89 12.66 8.90
CA SER A 129 9.56 13.14 7.68
C SER A 129 8.48 13.50 6.66
N MET A 130 8.37 14.79 6.35
CA MET A 130 7.39 15.26 5.36
C MET A 130 7.79 14.82 3.97
N ILE A 131 6.84 14.32 3.19
CA ILE A 131 7.06 13.97 1.78
C ILE A 131 6.89 15.25 0.96
N LEU A 132 8.00 15.78 0.43
CA LEU A 132 7.98 16.97 -0.40
C LEU A 132 7.66 16.65 -1.86
N SER A 133 8.10 15.49 -2.34
CA SER A 133 7.81 14.97 -3.68
C SER A 133 8.03 13.47 -3.73
N SER A 134 7.38 12.78 -4.66
CA SER A 134 7.55 11.35 -4.89
C SER A 134 7.87 11.09 -6.37
N PRO A 135 9.18 11.16 -6.78
CA PRO A 135 9.56 10.88 -8.16
C PRO A 135 9.17 9.48 -8.64
N VAL A 136 9.03 8.54 -7.72
CA VAL A 136 8.53 7.18 -7.97
C VAL A 136 7.44 6.87 -6.93
N PRO A 137 6.21 7.37 -7.12
CA PRO A 137 5.14 7.18 -6.13
C PRO A 137 4.71 5.72 -6.03
N TRP A 138 4.77 5.01 -7.13
CA TRP A 138 4.49 3.58 -7.23
C TRP A 138 5.21 2.98 -8.42
N ARG A 139 5.56 1.70 -8.34
CA ARG A 139 6.13 0.92 -9.44
C ARG A 139 5.67 -0.53 -9.35
N ALA A 140 5.34 -1.12 -10.50
CA ALA A 140 5.03 -2.54 -10.62
C ALA A 140 6.19 -3.41 -10.12
N ILE A 141 5.85 -4.48 -9.38
CA ILE A 141 6.80 -5.48 -8.91
C ILE A 141 7.08 -6.44 -10.07
N ARG A 142 8.36 -6.66 -10.38
CA ARG A 142 8.75 -7.72 -11.32
C ARG A 142 8.61 -9.06 -10.63
N ALA A 143 7.64 -9.84 -11.06
CA ALA A 143 7.47 -11.21 -10.60
C ALA A 143 8.63 -12.08 -11.12
N SER A 144 9.29 -12.79 -10.24
CA SER A 144 10.42 -13.70 -10.53
C SER A 144 9.98 -15.15 -10.57
#